data_bf3755bd5ed8fd8c29aca8498b1f6a37
#
_entry.id   bf3755bd5ed8fd8c29aca8498b1f6a37
#
_cell.length_a   1.000
_cell.length_b   1.000
_cell.length_c   1.000
_cell.angle_alpha   90.00
_cell.angle_beta   90.00
_cell.angle_gamma   90.00
#
_symmetry.space_group_name_H-M   'P 1'
#
loop_
_entity.id
_entity.type
_entity.pdbx_description
1 polymer ?
#
loop_
_entity_poly.entity_id
_entity_poly.type
_entity_poly.pdbx_seq_one_letter_code
_entity_poly.pdbx_strand_id
1 'polypeptide(L)' 'MPEQFSEPQALSNPPPRILRLPDVMARVGLRRASIYLHMSKGSFPKPINLGLRAVGWLESDIDGWIAARIEVTRRGGT' A
#
# COMPACT_ATOMS: atom_id res chain seq x y z
N MET A 1 -20.59 -24.00 -19.67
CA MET A 1 -20.22 -23.92 -19.11
C MET A 1 -19.46 -23.05 -18.96
N PRO A 2 -19.29 -22.57 -18.94
CA PRO A 2 -18.38 -21.73 -18.85
C PRO A 2 -18.31 -21.11 -17.72
N GLU A 3 -18.75 -21.09 -17.19
CA GLU A 3 -18.72 -20.50 -16.27
C GLU A 3 -17.77 -20.53 -15.47
N GLN A 4 -17.36 -21.03 -15.36
CA GLN A 4 -16.55 -21.14 -14.53
C GLN A 4 -15.48 -20.44 -14.47
N PHE A 5 -15.18 -20.07 -15.15
CA PHE A 5 -13.98 -19.68 -15.12
C PHE A 5 -13.66 -18.53 -14.45
N SER A 6 -14.13 -17.68 -14.44
CA SER A 6 -13.64 -16.52 -14.01
C SER A 6 -13.80 -16.30 -12.59
N GLU A 7 -14.75 -16.78 -12.09
CA GLU A 7 -14.98 -16.42 -10.83
C GLU A 7 -14.07 -16.85 -9.80
N PRO A 8 -13.56 -17.92 -9.85
CA PRO A 8 -12.74 -18.39 -8.78
C PRO A 8 -11.61 -17.48 -8.45
N GLN A 9 -11.03 -16.95 -9.46
CA GLN A 9 -9.96 -16.14 -9.17
C GLN A 9 -10.35 -14.90 -8.57
N ALA A 10 -11.40 -14.37 -8.95
CA ALA A 10 -11.84 -13.13 -8.40
C ALA A 10 -12.12 -13.27 -6.93
N LEU A 11 -12.60 -14.41 -6.53
CA LEU A 11 -12.90 -14.60 -5.15
C LEU A 11 -11.68 -14.78 -4.30
N SER A 12 -10.68 -15.42 -4.80
CA SER A 12 -9.52 -15.69 -3.99
C SER A 12 -8.58 -14.52 -3.94
N ASN A 13 -8.54 -13.72 -4.99
CA ASN A 13 -7.58 -12.63 -5.04
C ASN A 13 -8.24 -11.37 -5.51
N PRO A 14 -8.50 -10.45 -4.59
CA PRO A 14 -9.07 -9.18 -5.03
C PRO A 14 -8.12 -8.50 -6.01
N PRO A 15 -8.64 -7.75 -6.94
CA PRO A 15 -7.79 -7.05 -7.90
C PRO A 15 -6.90 -6.04 -7.19
N PRO A 16 -5.74 -5.77 -7.73
CA PRO A 16 -4.86 -4.77 -7.14
C PRO A 16 -5.54 -3.42 -7.12
N ARG A 17 -5.26 -2.66 -6.11
CA ARG A 17 -5.82 -1.33 -5.99
C ARG A 17 -4.69 -0.35 -5.77
N ILE A 18 -4.73 0.76 -6.47
CA ILE A 18 -3.71 1.79 -6.38
C ILE A 18 -4.24 2.95 -5.54
N LEU A 19 -3.43 3.39 -4.61
CA LEU A 19 -3.74 4.55 -3.80
C LEU A 19 -2.88 5.71 -4.25
N ARG A 20 -3.46 6.90 -4.29
CA ARG A 20 -2.70 8.11 -4.60
C ARG A 20 -2.27 8.73 -3.28
N LEU A 21 -1.37 9.70 -3.36
CA LEU A 21 -0.77 10.27 -2.16
C LEU A 21 -1.79 10.74 -1.12
N PRO A 22 -2.85 11.44 -1.47
CA PRO A 22 -3.81 11.84 -0.44
C PRO A 22 -4.42 10.65 0.28
N ASP A 23 -4.68 9.56 -0.44
CA ASP A 23 -5.24 8.36 0.18
C ASP A 23 -4.22 7.68 1.08
N VAL A 24 -2.97 7.66 0.65
CA VAL A 24 -1.91 7.08 1.47
C VAL A 24 -1.76 7.89 2.75
N MET A 25 -1.74 9.20 2.63
CA MET A 25 -1.63 10.07 3.80
C MET A 25 -2.75 9.80 4.80
N ALA A 26 -3.97 9.68 4.30
CA ALA A 26 -5.11 9.41 5.17
C ALA A 26 -5.01 8.04 5.81
N ARG A 27 -4.52 7.06 5.05
CA ARG A 27 -4.47 5.70 5.54
C ARG A 27 -3.42 5.49 6.60
N VAL A 28 -2.23 6.07 6.42
CA VAL A 28 -1.14 5.89 7.36
C VAL A 28 -1.11 6.98 8.42
N GLY A 29 -1.86 8.06 8.23
CA GLY A 29 -1.89 9.14 9.21
C GLY A 29 -0.63 9.97 9.25
N LEU A 30 0.11 10.03 8.16
CA LEU A 30 1.33 10.81 8.09
C LEU A 30 1.18 11.92 7.08
N ARG A 31 1.96 12.97 7.27
CA ARG A 31 2.00 14.06 6.33
C ARG A 31 2.93 13.73 5.18
N ARG A 32 2.78 14.48 4.11
CA ARG A 32 3.59 14.28 2.91
C ARG A 32 5.08 14.23 3.23
N ALA A 33 5.57 15.20 4.00
CA ALA A 33 6.99 15.26 4.29
C ALA A 33 7.48 14.01 5.01
N SER A 34 6.67 13.50 5.92
CA SER A 34 7.05 12.29 6.66
C SER A 34 7.10 11.08 5.74
N ILE A 35 6.15 10.97 4.82
CA ILE A 35 6.14 9.87 3.87
C ILE A 35 7.39 9.91 3.00
N TYR A 36 7.73 11.08 2.47
CA TYR A 36 8.92 11.18 1.63
C TYR A 36 10.20 10.93 2.41
N LEU A 37 10.23 11.35 3.67
CA LEU A 37 11.36 11.06 4.51
C LEU A 37 11.54 9.55 4.69
N HIS A 38 10.45 8.86 5.00
CA HIS A 38 10.52 7.40 5.14
C HIS A 38 10.93 6.73 3.84
N MET A 39 10.46 7.24 2.71
CA MET A 39 10.86 6.69 1.42
C MET A 39 12.35 6.88 1.19
N SER A 40 12.89 8.03 1.55
CA SER A 40 14.31 8.29 1.35
C SER A 40 15.17 7.40 2.22
N LYS A 41 14.64 6.95 3.33
CA LYS A 41 15.38 6.05 4.22
C LYS A 41 15.14 4.58 3.88
N GLY A 42 14.33 4.31 2.88
CA GLY A 42 14.03 2.94 2.51
C GLY A 42 13.08 2.24 3.45
N SER A 43 12.36 2.99 4.27
CA SER A 43 11.45 2.40 5.25
C SER A 43 9.98 2.60 4.91
N PHE A 44 9.68 2.86 3.66
CA PHE A 44 8.31 3.00 3.21
C PHE A 44 8.20 2.37 1.82
N PRO A 45 7.05 1.83 1.46
CA PRO A 45 6.90 1.22 0.13
C PRO A 45 7.18 2.21 -0.98
N LYS A 46 7.75 1.73 -2.07
CA LYS A 46 8.06 2.56 -3.20
C LYS A 46 6.82 2.77 -4.05
N PRO A 47 6.65 3.97 -4.59
CA PRO A 47 5.50 4.21 -5.45
C PRO A 47 5.67 3.53 -6.80
N ILE A 48 4.55 3.31 -7.46
CA ILE A 48 4.50 2.75 -8.79
C ILE A 48 4.26 3.90 -9.74
N ASN A 49 4.99 3.88 -10.85
CA ASN A 49 4.80 4.90 -11.87
C ASN A 49 3.53 4.58 -12.65
N LEU A 50 2.61 5.52 -12.68
CA LEU A 50 1.35 5.32 -13.37
C LEU A 50 1.31 6.05 -14.72
N GLY A 51 2.35 6.80 -15.04
CA GLY A 51 2.37 7.54 -16.28
C GLY A 51 3.18 8.80 -16.09
N LEU A 52 2.95 9.79 -16.95
CA LEU A 52 3.69 11.03 -16.85
C LEU A 52 3.32 11.70 -15.54
N ARG A 53 4.29 11.87 -14.69
CA ARG A 53 4.10 12.61 -13.44
C ARG A 53 3.03 12.05 -12.53
N ALA A 54 2.64 10.82 -12.72
CA ALA A 54 1.62 10.21 -11.90
C ALA A 54 2.21 8.99 -11.22
N VAL A 55 2.11 8.94 -9.91
CA VAL A 55 2.56 7.79 -9.14
C VAL A 55 1.49 7.40 -8.15
N GLY A 56 1.55 6.16 -7.71
CA GLY A 56 0.64 5.66 -6.70
C GLY A 56 1.30 4.51 -5.98
N TRP A 57 0.60 3.96 -5.03
CA TRP A 57 1.10 2.84 -4.23
C TRP A 57 0.09 1.72 -4.26
N LEU A 58 0.58 0.48 -4.25
CA LEU A 58 -0.34 -0.64 -4.11
C LEU A 58 -0.95 -0.60 -2.73
N GLU A 59 -2.25 -0.77 -2.66
CA GLU A 59 -2.92 -0.78 -1.37
C GLU A 59 -2.36 -1.88 -0.48
N SER A 60 -2.07 -3.04 -1.05
CA SER A 60 -1.52 -4.15 -0.27
C SER A 60 -0.16 -3.82 0.33
N ASP A 61 0.65 -3.04 -0.38
CA ASP A 61 1.94 -2.63 0.16
C ASP A 61 1.75 -1.68 1.33
N ILE A 62 0.80 -0.77 1.23
CA ILE A 62 0.53 0.17 2.30
C ILE A 62 -0.04 -0.58 3.51
N ASP A 63 -0.95 -1.51 3.28
CA ASP A 63 -1.51 -2.30 4.36
C ASP A 63 -0.44 -3.13 5.05
N GLY A 64 0.49 -3.69 4.28
CA GLY A 64 1.59 -4.44 4.86
C GLY A 64 2.50 -3.58 5.69
N TRP A 65 2.75 -2.35 5.25
CA TRP A 65 3.57 -1.42 6.02
C TRP A 65 2.90 -1.09 7.35
N ILE A 66 1.60 -0.83 7.31
CA ILE A 66 0.84 -0.53 8.52
C ILE A 66 0.91 -1.73 9.48
N ALA A 67 0.69 -2.93 8.95
CA ALA A 67 0.71 -4.12 9.79
C ALA A 67 2.08 -4.32 10.43
N ALA A 68 3.15 -4.05 9.68
CA ALA A 68 4.49 -4.17 10.21
C ALA A 68 4.74 -3.16 11.32
N ARG A 69 4.23 -1.94 11.19
CA ARG A 69 4.38 -0.94 12.24
C ARG A 69 3.64 -1.34 13.50
N ILE A 70 2.46 -1.89 13.34
CA ILE A 70 1.70 -2.35 14.48
C ILE A 70 2.46 -3.47 15.20
N GLU A 71 3.02 -4.40 14.42
CA GLU A 71 3.73 -5.52 15.00
C GLU A 71 4.95 -5.07 15.79
N VAL A 72 5.72 -4.14 15.26
CA VAL A 72 6.88 -3.62 15.93
C VAL A 72 6.48 -2.99 17.26
N THR A 73 5.41 -2.21 17.24
CA THR A 73 4.94 -1.56 18.46
C THR A 73 4.49 -2.58 19.50
N ARG A 74 3.78 -3.60 19.05
CA ARG A 74 3.26 -4.61 19.99
C ARG A 74 4.35 -5.45 20.60
N ARG A 75 5.49 -5.56 19.93
CA ARG A 75 6.60 -6.28 20.49
C ARG A 75 7.41 -5.43 21.44
N GLY A 76 6.96 -4.21 21.69
CA GLY A 76 7.69 -3.35 22.57
C GLY A 76 8.82 -2.62 21.93
N GLY A 77 8.85 -2.64 20.61
CA GLY A 77 9.91 -1.95 19.94
C GLY A 77 9.46 -0.55 19.70
N THR A 78 9.29 0.25 20.34
CA THR A 78 8.77 1.57 20.10
C THR A 78 9.41 2.26 18.97
#